data_aad8c31ee4b26aafd9907eaf8ddd5221
#
_entry.id   aad8c31ee4b26aafd9907eaf8ddd5221
#
_cell.length_a   1.000
_cell.length_b   1.000
_cell.length_c   1.000
_cell.angle_alpha   90.00
_cell.angle_beta   90.00
_cell.angle_gamma   90.00
#
_symmetry.space_group_name_H-M   'P 1'
#
loop_
_entity.id
_entity.type
_entity.pdbx_description
1 polymer ?
#
loop_
_entity_poly.entity_id
_entity_poly.type
_entity_poly.pdbx_seq_one_letter_code
_entity_poly.pdbx_strand_id
1 'polypeptide(L)' 'MVGTFYLKPDPNSNPYVEIGKKVKKGDILCIIEAMKLMNEIECEFDGEITEILVKDGEMVEYGKPLFKIK' A
#
# COMPACT_ATOMS: atom_id res chain seq x y z
N MET A 1 -14.16 6.01 4.13
CA MET A 1 -13.01 6.62 4.82
C MET A 1 -12.08 7.22 3.79
N VAL A 2 -11.58 8.40 4.04
CA VAL A 2 -10.61 9.06 3.17
C VAL A 2 -9.29 9.14 3.90
N GLY A 3 -8.20 8.83 3.20
CA GLY A 3 -6.87 8.90 3.78
C GLY A 3 -5.82 9.20 2.75
N THR A 4 -4.58 9.36 3.21
CA THR A 4 -3.44 9.60 2.34
C THR A 4 -2.65 8.30 2.21
N PHE A 5 -2.39 7.90 0.98
CA PHE A 5 -1.66 6.67 0.67
C PHE A 5 -0.16 6.95 0.72
N TYR A 6 0.57 6.12 1.47
CA TYR A 6 2.03 6.16 1.49
C TYR A 6 2.58 4.79 1.17
N LEU A 7 3.48 4.73 0.20
CA LEU A 7 4.11 3.49 -0.22
C LEU A 7 5.32 3.15 0.65
N LYS A 8 5.83 4.13 1.39
CA LYS A 8 7.00 3.99 2.28
C LYS A 8 6.66 4.46 3.68
N PRO A 9 7.36 3.92 4.70
CA PRO A 9 7.11 4.35 6.08
C PRO A 9 7.52 5.79 6.35
N ASP A 10 8.52 6.31 5.62
CA ASP A 10 8.95 7.70 5.68
C ASP A 10 9.68 8.07 4.39
N PRO A 11 9.93 9.39 4.13
CA PRO A 11 10.52 9.82 2.87
C PRO A 11 11.91 9.27 2.57
N ASN A 12 12.64 8.84 3.60
CA ASN A 12 14.01 8.36 3.44
C ASN A 12 14.10 6.84 3.38
N SER A 13 12.98 6.14 3.48
CA SER A 13 12.94 4.68 3.46
C SER A 13 12.59 4.15 2.09
N ASN A 14 12.88 2.88 1.87
CA ASN A 14 12.47 2.19 0.66
C ASN A 14 10.97 1.89 0.70
N PRO A 15 10.32 1.79 -0.46
CA PRO A 15 8.93 1.35 -0.51
C PRO A 15 8.76 -0.03 0.12
N TYR A 16 7.59 -0.28 0.68
CA TYR A 16 7.26 -1.62 1.19
C TYR A 16 7.24 -2.65 0.08
N VAL A 17 6.73 -2.27 -1.09
CA VAL A 17 6.63 -3.16 -2.24
C VAL A 17 6.97 -2.41 -3.53
N GLU A 18 7.32 -3.19 -4.55
CA GLU A 18 7.59 -2.70 -5.90
C GLU A 18 6.92 -3.65 -6.89
N ILE A 19 6.73 -3.18 -8.12
CA ILE A 19 6.21 -4.05 -9.18
C ILE A 19 7.19 -5.20 -9.37
N GLY A 20 6.65 -6.41 -9.39
CA GLY A 20 7.45 -7.63 -9.49
C GLY A 20 7.80 -8.28 -8.16
N LYS A 21 7.50 -7.62 -7.04
CA LYS A 21 7.79 -8.21 -5.74
C LYS A 21 6.79 -9.30 -5.41
N LYS A 22 7.29 -10.42 -4.92
CA LYS A 22 6.44 -11.50 -4.39
C LYS A 22 6.07 -11.16 -2.96
N VAL A 23 4.80 -11.25 -2.65
CA VAL A 23 4.25 -10.94 -1.33
C VAL A 23 3.52 -12.14 -0.78
N LYS A 24 3.42 -12.18 0.54
CA LYS A 24 2.72 -13.24 1.27
C LYS A 24 1.66 -12.63 2.15
N LYS A 25 0.67 -13.45 2.49
CA LYS A 25 -0.35 -13.02 3.44
C LYS A 25 0.30 -12.49 4.70
N GLY A 26 -0.11 -11.29 5.11
CA GLY A 26 0.44 -10.62 6.29
C GLY A 26 1.55 -9.62 6.00
N ASP A 27 2.10 -9.62 4.78
CA ASP A 27 3.12 -8.63 4.42
C ASP A 27 2.48 -7.24 4.36
N ILE A 28 3.21 -6.22 4.83
CA ILE A 28 2.75 -4.84 4.76
C ILE A 28 2.93 -4.34 3.34
N LEU A 29 1.85 -3.82 2.74
CA LEU A 29 1.87 -3.29 1.38
C LEU A 29 2.06 -1.78 1.34
N CYS A 30 1.42 -1.08 2.27
CA CYS A 30 1.44 0.37 2.29
C CYS A 30 0.90 0.88 3.62
N ILE A 31 0.89 2.21 3.77
CA ILE A 31 0.27 2.87 4.92
C ILE A 31 -0.81 3.81 4.41
N ILE A 32 -1.94 3.82 5.08
CA ILE A 32 -2.99 4.82 4.86
C ILE A 32 -3.06 5.69 6.11
N GLU A 33 -2.76 6.97 5.96
CA GLU A 33 -2.90 7.91 7.05
C GLU A 33 -4.30 8.51 7.01
N ALA A 34 -5.06 8.29 8.08
CA ALA A 34 -6.41 8.83 8.21
C ALA A 34 -6.64 9.22 9.65
N MET A 35 -7.21 10.40 9.87
CA MET A 35 -7.56 10.88 11.22
C MET A 35 -6.39 10.84 12.19
N LYS A 36 -5.20 11.25 11.71
CA LYS A 36 -3.95 11.27 12.50
C LYS A 36 -3.46 9.89 12.92
N LEU A 37 -3.97 8.84 12.31
CA LEU A 37 -3.54 7.47 12.56
C LEU A 37 -2.88 6.90 11.31
N MET A 38 -1.79 6.17 11.51
CA MET A 38 -1.08 5.50 10.43
C MET A 38 -1.53 4.05 10.42
N ASN A 39 -2.32 3.67 9.43
CA ASN A 39 -2.85 2.31 9.31
C ASN A 39 -2.02 1.52 8.33
N GLU A 40 -1.40 0.43 8.79
CA GLU A 40 -0.67 -0.47 7.92
C GLU A 40 -1.63 -1.41 7.23
N ILE A 41 -1.52 -1.51 5.91
CA ILE A 41 -2.38 -2.38 5.11
C ILE A 41 -1.61 -3.64 4.79
N GLU A 42 -2.14 -4.78 5.21
CA GLU A 42 -1.51 -6.07 5.02
C GLU A 42 -2.06 -6.78 3.79
N CYS A 43 -1.21 -7.58 3.17
CA CYS A 43 -1.62 -8.42 2.05
C CYS A 43 -2.50 -9.56 2.55
N GLU A 44 -3.59 -9.84 1.84
CA GLU A 44 -4.55 -10.86 2.25
C GLU A 44 -4.27 -12.24 1.67
N PHE A 45 -3.37 -12.33 0.69
CA PHE A 45 -3.05 -13.60 0.04
C PHE A 45 -1.65 -13.55 -0.57
N ASP A 46 -1.10 -14.71 -0.88
CA ASP A 46 0.21 -14.81 -1.53
C ASP A 46 0.08 -14.45 -3.01
N GLY A 47 1.08 -13.77 -3.54
CA GLY A 47 1.09 -13.42 -4.96
C GLY A 47 2.24 -12.52 -5.32
N GLU A 48 2.11 -11.85 -6.46
CA GLU A 48 3.13 -10.94 -6.96
C GLU A 48 2.48 -9.60 -7.33
N ILE A 49 3.12 -8.51 -6.96
CA ILE A 49 2.64 -7.16 -7.30
C ILE A 49 2.84 -6.93 -8.80
N THR A 50 1.75 -6.80 -9.53
CA THR A 50 1.81 -6.55 -10.98
C THR A 50 1.59 -5.09 -11.33
N GLU A 51 0.83 -4.35 -10.50
CA GLU A 51 0.61 -2.93 -10.69
C GLU A 51 0.42 -2.23 -9.35
N ILE A 52 0.85 -0.98 -9.29
CA ILE A 52 0.55 -0.07 -8.19
C ILE A 52 -0.32 1.02 -8.77
N LEU A 53 -1.56 1.09 -8.34
CA LEU A 53 -2.60 1.90 -9.00
C LEU A 53 -2.71 3.32 -8.45
N VAL A 54 -1.97 3.64 -7.40
CA VAL A 54 -1.97 4.97 -6.79
C VAL A 54 -0.54 5.43 -6.58
N LYS A 55 -0.36 6.75 -6.42
CA LYS A 55 0.95 7.34 -6.20
C LYS A 55 1.16 7.63 -4.72
N ASP A 56 2.43 7.57 -4.30
CA ASP A 56 2.81 7.96 -2.94
C ASP A 56 2.33 9.38 -2.66
N GLY A 57 1.64 9.57 -1.54
CA GLY A 57 1.09 10.86 -1.16
C GLY A 57 -0.29 11.16 -1.74
N GLU A 58 -0.85 10.28 -2.54
CA GLU A 58 -2.17 10.49 -3.14
C GLU A 58 -3.28 10.24 -2.13
N MET A 59 -4.35 11.03 -2.20
CA MET A 59 -5.54 10.77 -1.38
C MET A 59 -6.36 9.64 -1.98
N VAL A 60 -6.80 8.75 -1.11
CA VAL A 60 -7.60 7.58 -1.51
C VAL A 60 -8.85 7.49 -0.67
N GLU A 61 -9.89 6.90 -1.25
CA GLU A 61 -11.15 6.66 -0.56
C GLU A 61 -11.34 5.17 -0.33
N TYR A 62 -12.20 4.84 0.61
CA TYR A 62 -12.56 3.44 0.87
C TYR A 62 -13.06 2.78 -0.41
N GLY A 63 -12.56 1.59 -0.67
CA GLY A 63 -12.94 0.83 -1.86
C GLY A 63 -12.12 1.13 -3.10
N LYS A 64 -11.21 2.12 -3.05
CA LYS A 64 -10.36 2.39 -4.20
C LYS A 64 -9.31 1.29 -4.35
N PRO A 65 -9.16 0.70 -5.54
CA PRO A 65 -8.11 -0.29 -5.77
C PRO A 65 -6.73 0.35 -5.63
N LEU A 66 -5.85 -0.29 -4.87
CA LEU A 66 -4.49 0.21 -4.61
C LEU A 66 -3.43 -0.56 -5.39
N PHE A 67 -3.59 -1.87 -5.48
CA PHE A 67 -2.62 -2.75 -6.12
C PHE A 67 -3.33 -3.81 -6.96
N LYS A 68 -2.61 -4.32 -7.95
CA LYS A 68 -2.99 -5.58 -8.60
C LYS A 68 -1.98 -6.63 -8.20
N ILE A 69 -2.47 -7.75 -7.70
CA ILE A 69 -1.65 -8.87 -7.25
C ILE A 69 -2.10 -10.11 -8.02
N LYS A 70 -1.13 -10.80 -8.57
CA LYS A 70 -1.43 -11.99 -9.38
C LYS A 70 -1.09 -13.28 -8.62
#